data_762e2a79a30a223ed2de203c91f6fc33
#
_entry.id   762e2a79a30a223ed2de203c91f6fc33
#
_cell.length_a   1.000
_cell.length_b   1.000
_cell.length_c   1.000
_cell.angle_alpha   90.00
_cell.angle_beta   90.00
_cell.angle_gamma   90.00
#
_symmetry.space_group_name_H-M   'P 1'
#
loop_
_entity.id
_entity.type
_entity.pdbx_description
1 polymer ?
#
loop_
_entity_poly.entity_id
_entity_poly.type
_entity_poly.pdbx_seq_one_letter_code
_entity_poly.pdbx_strand_id
1 'polypeptide(L)'
;LDLARFAETDGYEHDKIRKDAWKYRDWVIAAMNNDFPYDKFVRWQIAGDQIEPSNPNAVLATAFCLSGPDMPDINSSEERRHVLLNEITSTVTSVVISLQFGCAQCHDHKYDSISQADFYRLRAFFDASVDLKKNKSVSVLTALTDAPMSRVMLRGDWRRPGPTVAAAYPRLLNAADASPDENVGLRRSLANWLTSSSHPLTARVIVNRVWQQHFGRGLSTTP
;
A
#
# COMPACT_ATOMS: atom_id res chain seq x y z
N LEU A 1 4.02 -8.81 10.74
CA LEU A 1 2.90 -7.99 11.22
C LEU A 1 3.34 -6.56 11.52
N ASP A 2 4.49 -6.34 12.16
CA ASP A 2 5.02 -5.01 12.49
C ASP A 2 5.20 -4.14 11.24
N LEU A 3 5.73 -4.70 10.15
CA LEU A 3 5.84 -4.01 8.87
C LEU A 3 4.47 -3.57 8.30
N ALA A 4 3.42 -4.35 8.57
CA ALA A 4 2.06 -3.99 8.19
C ALA A 4 1.45 -2.94 9.12
N ARG A 5 2.13 -2.56 10.20
CA ARG A 5 1.62 -1.69 11.28
C ARG A 5 0.33 -2.25 11.88
N PHE A 6 0.24 -3.58 11.93
CA PHE A 6 -0.95 -4.27 12.41
C PHE A 6 -1.24 -3.96 13.87
N ALA A 7 -2.48 -3.57 14.15
CA ALA A 7 -3.02 -3.45 15.50
C ALA A 7 -4.48 -3.94 15.52
N GLU A 8 -4.93 -4.39 16.69
CA GLU A 8 -6.31 -4.80 16.91
C GLU A 8 -7.22 -3.64 17.31
N THR A 9 -6.68 -2.41 17.26
CA THR A 9 -7.38 -1.14 17.51
C THR A 9 -7.10 -0.12 16.43
N ASP A 10 -7.88 0.95 16.37
CA ASP A 10 -7.73 2.01 15.37
C ASP A 10 -6.53 2.94 15.65
N GLY A 11 -6.06 2.96 16.91
CA GLY A 11 -5.11 3.94 17.38
C GLY A 11 -5.78 5.30 17.64
N TYR A 12 -4.96 6.32 17.87
CA TYR A 12 -5.38 7.68 18.19
C TYR A 12 -6.23 7.78 19.48
N GLU A 13 -6.94 8.89 19.63
CA GLU A 13 -7.63 9.29 20.85
C GLU A 13 -8.73 8.30 21.29
N HIS A 14 -9.49 7.77 20.33
CA HIS A 14 -10.62 6.87 20.62
C HIS A 14 -10.26 5.40 20.66
N ASP A 15 -9.18 5.03 20.03
CA ASP A 15 -8.58 3.67 20.02
C ASP A 15 -9.58 2.52 19.99
N LYS A 16 -10.56 2.59 19.08
CA LYS A 16 -11.65 1.62 18.98
C LYS A 16 -11.13 0.24 18.57
N ILE A 17 -11.70 -0.81 19.17
CA ILE A 17 -11.35 -2.20 18.88
C ILE A 17 -11.82 -2.59 17.47
N ARG A 18 -10.92 -3.15 16.67
CA ARG A 18 -11.17 -3.76 15.36
C ARG A 18 -11.50 -5.24 15.52
N LYS A 19 -12.78 -5.56 15.74
CA LYS A 19 -13.27 -6.88 16.14
C LYS A 19 -12.75 -8.06 15.31
N ASP A 20 -12.49 -7.85 14.02
CA ASP A 20 -12.08 -8.90 13.09
C ASP A 20 -10.65 -8.74 12.57
N ALA A 21 -9.85 -7.83 13.14
CA ALA A 21 -8.47 -7.62 12.72
C ALA A 21 -7.62 -8.89 12.84
N TRP A 22 -7.88 -9.72 13.86
CA TRP A 22 -7.22 -11.00 14.10
C TRP A 22 -7.25 -11.93 12.88
N LYS A 23 -8.27 -11.84 12.01
CA LYS A 23 -8.37 -12.66 10.79
C LYS A 23 -7.20 -12.44 9.85
N TYR A 24 -6.78 -11.18 9.67
CA TYR A 24 -5.59 -10.87 8.85
C TYR A 24 -4.33 -11.41 9.51
N ARG A 25 -4.16 -11.24 10.83
CA ARG A 25 -3.03 -11.82 11.57
C ARG A 25 -2.93 -13.33 11.36
N ASP A 26 -4.04 -14.02 11.54
CA ASP A 26 -4.10 -15.48 11.42
C ASP A 26 -3.83 -15.95 9.98
N TRP A 27 -4.31 -15.19 8.99
CA TRP A 27 -3.96 -15.42 7.59
C TRP A 27 -2.45 -15.27 7.34
N VAL A 28 -1.81 -14.24 7.87
CA VAL A 28 -0.34 -14.05 7.74
C VAL A 28 0.39 -15.22 8.37
N ILE A 29 0.00 -15.65 9.56
CA ILE A 29 0.61 -16.80 10.26
C ILE A 29 0.46 -18.07 9.41
N ALA A 30 -0.74 -18.35 8.91
CA ALA A 30 -1.00 -19.50 8.07
C ALA A 30 -0.20 -19.47 6.76
N ALA A 31 -0.08 -18.28 6.12
CA ALA A 31 0.71 -18.11 4.91
C ALA A 31 2.19 -18.44 5.14
N MET A 32 2.76 -17.95 6.24
CA MET A 32 4.16 -18.24 6.59
C MET A 32 4.38 -19.71 6.94
N ASN A 33 3.48 -20.33 7.72
CA ASN A 33 3.58 -21.75 8.11
C ASN A 33 3.44 -22.72 6.92
N ASN A 34 2.77 -22.30 5.85
CA ASN A 34 2.57 -23.09 4.64
C ASN A 34 3.53 -22.74 3.51
N ASP A 35 4.61 -22.02 3.78
CA ASP A 35 5.60 -21.57 2.78
C ASP A 35 4.93 -20.92 1.57
N PHE A 36 3.92 -20.05 1.81
CA PHE A 36 3.19 -19.40 0.74
C PHE A 36 4.15 -18.56 -0.12
N PRO A 37 4.16 -18.72 -1.46
CA PRO A 37 5.12 -18.02 -2.32
C PRO A 37 5.09 -16.51 -2.09
N TYR A 38 6.27 -15.90 -1.89
CA TYR A 38 6.38 -14.49 -1.50
C TYR A 38 5.80 -13.52 -2.53
N ASP A 39 5.97 -13.80 -3.82
CA ASP A 39 5.37 -13.02 -4.90
C ASP A 39 3.84 -13.05 -4.81
N LYS A 40 3.24 -14.22 -4.59
CA LYS A 40 1.80 -14.38 -4.39
C LYS A 40 1.34 -13.71 -3.09
N PHE A 41 2.13 -13.79 -2.02
CA PHE A 41 1.87 -13.13 -0.74
C PHE A 41 1.78 -11.60 -0.90
N VAL A 42 2.71 -10.99 -1.61
CA VAL A 42 2.68 -9.54 -1.92
C VAL A 42 1.51 -9.20 -2.83
N ARG A 43 1.30 -9.97 -3.91
CA ARG A 43 0.21 -9.73 -4.87
C ARG A 43 -1.17 -9.75 -4.22
N TRP A 44 -1.42 -10.70 -3.32
CA TRP A 44 -2.69 -10.78 -2.63
C TRP A 44 -2.89 -9.62 -1.64
N GLN A 45 -1.86 -9.17 -0.98
CA GLN A 45 -1.95 -8.03 -0.07
C GLN A 45 -2.25 -6.71 -0.79
N ILE A 46 -1.84 -6.58 -2.05
CA ILE A 46 -2.08 -5.37 -2.84
C ILE A 46 -3.39 -5.44 -3.63
N ALA A 47 -3.71 -6.58 -4.21
CA ALA A 47 -4.80 -6.73 -5.18
C ALA A 47 -5.51 -8.09 -5.13
N GLY A 48 -5.54 -8.78 -3.99
CA GLY A 48 -6.12 -10.12 -3.88
C GLY A 48 -7.60 -10.17 -4.27
N ASP A 49 -8.36 -9.13 -3.93
CA ASP A 49 -9.76 -8.96 -4.31
C ASP A 49 -9.97 -8.78 -5.83
N GLN A 50 -8.96 -8.32 -6.57
CA GLN A 50 -8.99 -8.21 -8.03
C GLN A 50 -8.41 -9.45 -8.73
N ILE A 51 -7.49 -10.15 -8.08
CA ILE A 51 -6.81 -11.33 -8.66
C ILE A 51 -7.66 -12.59 -8.48
N GLU A 52 -8.18 -12.81 -7.28
CA GLU A 52 -9.00 -13.97 -6.91
C GLU A 52 -10.23 -13.53 -6.09
N PRO A 53 -11.21 -12.82 -6.70
CA PRO A 53 -12.32 -12.20 -5.98
C PRO A 53 -13.22 -13.19 -5.24
N SER A 54 -13.27 -14.45 -5.69
CA SER A 54 -14.04 -15.51 -5.04
C SER A 54 -13.29 -16.21 -3.92
N ASN A 55 -12.01 -15.90 -3.73
CA ASN A 55 -11.18 -16.49 -2.68
C ASN A 55 -11.17 -15.59 -1.43
N PRO A 56 -11.82 -15.99 -0.32
CA PRO A 56 -11.91 -15.16 0.87
C PRO A 56 -10.54 -14.82 1.48
N ASN A 57 -9.55 -15.71 1.33
CA ASN A 57 -8.19 -15.45 1.82
C ASN A 57 -7.46 -14.39 0.98
N ALA A 58 -7.68 -14.37 -0.34
CA ALA A 58 -7.10 -13.35 -1.21
C ALA A 58 -7.71 -11.97 -0.92
N VAL A 59 -9.03 -11.91 -0.70
CA VAL A 59 -9.71 -10.67 -0.28
C VAL A 59 -9.21 -10.22 1.09
N LEU A 60 -9.12 -11.14 2.05
CA LEU A 60 -8.66 -10.85 3.41
C LEU A 60 -7.21 -10.32 3.43
N ALA A 61 -6.35 -10.84 2.57
CA ALA A 61 -4.97 -10.39 2.47
C ALA A 61 -4.84 -8.87 2.22
N THR A 62 -5.82 -8.26 1.53
CA THR A 62 -5.82 -6.81 1.26
C THR A 62 -5.95 -5.95 2.52
N ALA A 63 -6.30 -6.55 3.66
CA ALA A 63 -6.29 -5.85 4.95
C ALA A 63 -4.90 -5.31 5.32
N PHE A 64 -3.82 -5.82 4.73
CA PHE A 64 -2.49 -5.23 4.80
C PHE A 64 -2.50 -3.72 4.55
N CYS A 65 -3.18 -3.29 3.50
CA CYS A 65 -3.24 -1.89 3.10
C CYS A 65 -3.98 -1.00 4.11
N LEU A 66 -4.88 -1.57 4.92
CA LEU A 66 -5.71 -0.85 5.89
C LEU A 66 -5.39 -1.23 7.34
N SER A 67 -4.26 -1.90 7.59
CA SER A 67 -3.84 -2.31 8.94
C SER A 67 -3.26 -1.15 9.76
N GLY A 68 -2.84 -0.07 9.12
CA GLY A 68 -2.33 1.12 9.80
C GLY A 68 -3.40 1.84 10.64
N PRO A 69 -3.00 2.87 11.39
CA PRO A 69 -3.92 3.64 12.21
C PRO A 69 -4.99 4.33 11.35
N ASP A 70 -6.19 4.45 11.88
CA ASP A 70 -7.33 5.10 11.24
C ASP A 70 -8.01 6.07 12.23
N MET A 71 -8.55 7.16 11.71
CA MET A 71 -9.34 8.13 12.48
C MET A 71 -10.77 8.19 11.94
N PRO A 72 -11.65 7.23 12.29
CA PRO A 72 -13.03 7.20 11.78
C PRO A 72 -13.84 8.45 12.16
N ASP A 73 -13.45 9.12 13.22
CA ASP A 73 -14.15 10.30 13.79
C ASP A 73 -13.58 11.64 13.29
N ILE A 74 -12.66 11.63 12.32
CA ILE A 74 -12.19 12.86 11.68
C ILE A 74 -13.36 13.58 10.98
N ASN A 75 -13.39 14.90 11.07
CA ASN A 75 -14.54 15.72 10.67
C ASN A 75 -14.86 15.69 9.15
N SER A 76 -13.95 15.21 8.32
CA SER A 76 -14.10 15.18 6.87
C SER A 76 -13.79 13.79 6.30
N SER A 77 -14.73 13.23 5.55
CA SER A 77 -14.53 11.98 4.82
C SER A 77 -13.44 12.10 3.75
N GLU A 78 -13.30 13.28 3.15
CA GLU A 78 -12.25 13.60 2.18
C GLU A 78 -10.88 13.58 2.85
N GLU A 79 -10.75 14.15 4.03
CA GLU A 79 -9.51 14.15 4.80
C GLU A 79 -9.14 12.72 5.20
N ARG A 80 -10.07 11.96 5.76
CA ARG A 80 -9.84 10.55 6.13
C ARG A 80 -9.39 9.74 4.92
N ARG A 81 -10.06 9.89 3.78
CA ARG A 81 -9.67 9.23 2.54
C ARG A 81 -8.26 9.62 2.11
N HIS A 82 -7.93 10.92 2.19
CA HIS A 82 -6.60 11.42 1.87
C HIS A 82 -5.53 10.79 2.74
N VAL A 83 -5.74 10.75 4.06
CA VAL A 83 -4.82 10.14 5.02
C VAL A 83 -4.63 8.65 4.73
N LEU A 84 -5.72 7.89 4.56
CA LEU A 84 -5.66 6.46 4.29
C LEU A 84 -4.91 6.13 2.98
N LEU A 85 -5.17 6.87 1.91
CA LEU A 85 -4.47 6.67 0.65
C LEU A 85 -2.98 7.00 0.73
N ASN A 86 -2.60 8.04 1.48
CA ASN A 86 -1.21 8.38 1.72
C ASN A 86 -0.51 7.28 2.53
N GLU A 87 -1.19 6.77 3.55
CA GLU A 87 -0.71 5.67 4.40
C GLU A 87 -0.51 4.38 3.61
N ILE A 88 -1.48 3.97 2.78
CA ILE A 88 -1.35 2.80 1.90
C ILE A 88 -0.13 2.95 0.99
N THR A 89 -0.01 4.10 0.33
CA THR A 89 1.08 4.36 -0.62
C THR A 89 2.44 4.29 0.06
N SER A 90 2.59 4.97 1.20
CA SER A 90 3.83 4.98 1.97
C SER A 90 4.18 3.58 2.50
N THR A 91 3.20 2.83 2.97
CA THR A 91 3.41 1.48 3.51
C THR A 91 3.82 0.49 2.42
N VAL A 92 3.11 0.45 1.30
CA VAL A 92 3.44 -0.44 0.19
C VAL A 92 4.87 -0.20 -0.26
N THR A 93 5.29 1.05 -0.43
CA THR A 93 6.64 1.36 -0.89
C THR A 93 7.70 1.06 0.16
N SER A 94 7.50 1.41 1.42
CA SER A 94 8.47 1.15 2.48
C SER A 94 8.61 -0.35 2.79
N VAL A 95 7.50 -1.10 2.73
CA VAL A 95 7.50 -2.53 3.05
C VAL A 95 8.00 -3.37 1.88
N VAL A 96 7.53 -3.13 0.67
CA VAL A 96 7.85 -4.01 -0.47
C VAL A 96 9.19 -3.67 -1.11
N ILE A 97 9.49 -2.38 -1.25
CA ILE A 97 10.68 -1.90 -1.99
C ILE A 97 11.64 -1.05 -1.17
N SER A 98 11.40 -0.88 0.13
CA SER A 98 12.23 -0.08 1.07
C SER A 98 12.54 1.34 0.62
N LEU A 99 11.61 2.00 -0.08
CA LEU A 99 11.73 3.40 -0.48
C LEU A 99 10.77 4.28 0.33
N GLN A 100 11.28 5.42 0.82
CA GLN A 100 10.56 6.35 1.68
C GLN A 100 9.75 7.37 0.87
N PHE A 101 8.70 6.91 0.19
CA PHE A 101 7.81 7.79 -0.58
C PHE A 101 7.02 8.78 0.27
N GLY A 102 6.80 8.48 1.55
CA GLY A 102 5.99 9.30 2.45
C GLY A 102 6.45 10.77 2.54
N CYS A 103 7.76 11.05 2.42
CA CYS A 103 8.26 12.43 2.39
C CYS A 103 7.77 13.20 1.16
N ALA A 104 7.56 12.50 0.03
CA ALA A 104 7.17 13.11 -1.23
C ALA A 104 5.68 13.49 -1.31
N GLN A 105 4.88 13.22 -0.28
CA GLN A 105 3.49 13.71 -0.23
C GLN A 105 3.40 15.24 -0.15
N CYS A 106 4.40 15.92 0.40
CA CYS A 106 4.37 17.37 0.62
C CYS A 106 5.31 18.17 -0.31
N HIS A 107 6.44 17.59 -0.67
CA HIS A 107 7.49 18.20 -1.50
C HIS A 107 8.32 17.10 -2.15
N ASP A 108 9.13 17.42 -3.16
CA ASP A 108 10.07 16.45 -3.73
C ASP A 108 11.00 15.89 -2.65
N HIS A 109 11.31 14.60 -2.72
CA HIS A 109 12.16 13.94 -1.73
C HIS A 109 13.54 14.60 -1.69
N LYS A 110 14.09 14.77 -0.47
CA LYS A 110 15.32 15.57 -0.28
C LYS A 110 16.56 14.91 -0.90
N TYR A 111 16.63 13.58 -0.84
CA TYR A 111 17.83 12.83 -1.22
C TYR A 111 17.61 11.96 -2.46
N ASP A 112 16.47 11.31 -2.55
CA ASP A 112 16.14 10.40 -3.64
C ASP A 112 15.45 11.15 -4.78
N SER A 113 15.62 10.68 -6.02
CA SER A 113 14.97 11.24 -7.20
C SER A 113 13.49 10.87 -7.28
N ILE A 114 12.74 11.16 -6.19
CA ILE A 114 11.31 10.92 -6.06
C ILE A 114 10.61 12.28 -5.99
N SER A 115 9.86 12.62 -7.03
CA SER A 115 9.09 13.86 -7.03
C SER A 115 7.77 13.72 -6.27
N GLN A 116 7.20 14.87 -5.86
CA GLN A 116 5.84 14.90 -5.33
C GLN A 116 4.83 14.31 -6.33
N ALA A 117 5.03 14.57 -7.62
CA ALA A 117 4.19 13.98 -8.67
C ALA A 117 4.29 12.46 -8.72
N ASP A 118 5.48 11.87 -8.50
CA ASP A 118 5.65 10.40 -8.47
C ASP A 118 4.90 9.77 -7.29
N PHE A 119 4.86 10.44 -6.12
CA PHE A 119 4.05 10.00 -4.98
C PHE A 119 2.55 9.92 -5.36
N TYR A 120 1.98 10.99 -5.93
CA TYR A 120 0.55 11.00 -6.27
C TYR A 120 0.20 10.14 -7.47
N ARG A 121 1.12 9.91 -8.42
CA ARG A 121 0.96 8.92 -9.49
C ARG A 121 0.89 7.50 -8.93
N LEU A 122 1.76 7.19 -7.97
CA LEU A 122 1.74 5.89 -7.30
C LEU A 122 0.49 5.74 -6.43
N ARG A 123 0.07 6.79 -5.72
CA ARG A 123 -1.17 6.81 -4.96
C ARG A 123 -2.40 6.54 -5.84
N ALA A 124 -2.40 6.99 -7.08
CA ALA A 124 -3.50 6.82 -8.01
C ALA A 124 -3.86 5.34 -8.28
N PHE A 125 -2.95 4.40 -8.06
CA PHE A 125 -3.27 2.96 -8.12
C PHE A 125 -4.31 2.54 -7.08
N PHE A 126 -4.46 3.29 -5.99
CA PHE A 126 -5.34 2.99 -4.87
C PHE A 126 -6.60 3.85 -4.81
N ASP A 127 -6.78 4.83 -5.69
CA ASP A 127 -7.92 5.76 -5.65
C ASP A 127 -9.27 5.05 -5.66
N ALA A 128 -9.43 4.00 -6.48
CA ALA A 128 -10.64 3.20 -6.56
C ALA A 128 -10.74 2.10 -5.50
N SER A 129 -10.04 2.21 -4.38
CA SER A 129 -9.87 1.07 -3.46
C SER A 129 -10.36 1.31 -2.03
N VAL A 130 -10.60 2.56 -1.64
CA VAL A 130 -11.00 2.93 -0.28
C VAL A 130 -12.45 3.39 -0.27
N ASP A 131 -13.34 2.53 0.22
CA ASP A 131 -14.77 2.84 0.41
C ASP A 131 -15.06 3.14 1.88
N LEU A 132 -15.20 4.42 2.20
CA LEU A 132 -15.51 4.89 3.56
C LEU A 132 -16.97 4.67 3.98
N LYS A 133 -17.85 4.34 3.03
CA LYS A 133 -19.31 4.16 3.28
C LYS A 133 -19.64 2.75 3.77
N LYS A 134 -18.75 1.80 3.58
CA LYS A 134 -18.95 0.41 4.00
C LYS A 134 -18.29 0.14 5.33
N ASN A 135 -19.08 0.17 6.42
CA ASN A 135 -18.68 -0.38 7.71
C ASN A 135 -18.55 -1.90 7.58
N LYS A 136 -17.35 -2.40 7.34
CA LYS A 136 -17.03 -3.83 7.36
C LYS A 136 -16.30 -4.17 8.65
N SER A 137 -16.61 -5.34 9.19
CA SER A 137 -15.95 -5.87 10.39
C SER A 137 -14.45 -6.13 10.18
N VAL A 138 -14.04 -6.40 8.94
CA VAL A 138 -12.65 -6.44 8.51
C VAL A 138 -12.44 -5.32 7.49
N SER A 139 -11.46 -4.48 7.73
CA SER A 139 -11.06 -3.44 6.77
C SER A 139 -10.27 -4.08 5.63
N VAL A 140 -10.92 -4.32 4.50
CA VAL A 140 -10.31 -4.82 3.27
C VAL A 140 -10.55 -3.84 2.13
N LEU A 141 -9.67 -3.85 1.12
CA LEU A 141 -9.85 -3.00 -0.05
C LEU A 141 -11.12 -3.42 -0.82
N THR A 142 -11.78 -2.43 -1.40
CA THR A 142 -13.02 -2.64 -2.17
C THR A 142 -12.95 -1.81 -3.44
N ALA A 143 -13.27 -2.40 -4.60
CA ALA A 143 -13.33 -1.66 -5.85
C ALA A 143 -14.51 -0.66 -5.82
N LEU A 144 -14.23 0.58 -6.19
CA LEU A 144 -15.19 1.66 -6.39
C LEU A 144 -15.37 1.89 -7.89
N THR A 145 -16.59 2.11 -8.33
CA THR A 145 -16.91 2.45 -9.73
C THR A 145 -16.63 3.91 -10.06
N ASP A 146 -16.84 4.81 -9.08
CA ASP A 146 -16.72 6.26 -9.24
C ASP A 146 -15.68 6.83 -8.26
N ALA A 147 -14.42 6.52 -8.50
CA ALA A 147 -13.33 7.11 -7.72
C ALA A 147 -12.95 8.49 -8.29
N PRO A 148 -12.75 9.49 -7.41
CA PRO A 148 -12.24 10.78 -7.87
C PRO A 148 -10.81 10.62 -8.41
N MET A 149 -10.51 11.34 -9.51
CA MET A 149 -9.16 11.35 -10.09
C MET A 149 -8.13 11.86 -9.08
N SER A 150 -6.98 11.20 -9.03
CA SER A 150 -5.84 11.65 -8.23
C SER A 150 -5.36 13.03 -8.65
N ARG A 151 -5.02 13.83 -7.64
CA ARG A 151 -4.41 15.15 -7.80
C ARG A 151 -3.19 15.27 -6.90
N VAL A 152 -2.22 16.01 -7.36
CA VAL A 152 -1.12 16.48 -6.49
C VAL A 152 -1.72 17.43 -5.46
N MET A 153 -1.57 17.13 -4.17
CA MET A 153 -2.01 18.04 -3.12
C MET A 153 -0.87 18.99 -2.78
N LEU A 154 -1.10 20.28 -3.01
CA LEU A 154 -0.06 21.31 -2.81
C LEU A 154 0.38 21.32 -1.34
N ARG A 155 1.67 21.08 -1.08
CA ARG A 155 2.26 20.92 0.25
C ARG A 155 1.61 19.80 1.10
N GLY A 156 1.00 18.81 0.45
CA GLY A 156 0.31 17.71 1.14
C GLY A 156 -1.06 18.08 1.74
N ASP A 157 -1.52 19.30 1.56
CA ASP A 157 -2.81 19.77 2.09
C ASP A 157 -3.98 19.31 1.18
N TRP A 158 -4.83 18.42 1.68
CA TRP A 158 -5.97 17.86 0.96
C TRP A 158 -6.97 18.92 0.46
N ARG A 159 -7.01 20.09 1.11
CA ARG A 159 -7.86 21.24 0.74
C ARG A 159 -7.30 22.05 -0.42
N ARG A 160 -6.07 21.74 -0.84
CA ARG A 160 -5.37 22.48 -1.90
C ARG A 160 -5.03 21.56 -3.09
N PRO A 161 -6.04 21.08 -3.83
CA PRO A 161 -5.82 20.21 -4.97
C PRO A 161 -5.12 20.98 -6.11
N GLY A 162 -4.03 20.43 -6.58
CA GLY A 162 -3.26 20.90 -7.73
C GLY A 162 -3.61 20.12 -9.02
N PRO A 163 -2.64 19.92 -9.92
CA PRO A 163 -2.84 19.22 -11.18
C PRO A 163 -3.33 17.77 -10.99
N THR A 164 -4.16 17.29 -11.90
CA THR A 164 -4.54 15.88 -11.98
C THR A 164 -3.35 15.03 -12.43
N VAL A 165 -3.29 13.81 -11.93
CA VAL A 165 -2.28 12.82 -12.33
C VAL A 165 -2.96 11.47 -12.57
N ALA A 166 -2.46 10.75 -13.58
CA ALA A 166 -2.81 9.35 -13.81
C ALA A 166 -1.87 8.42 -13.03
N ALA A 167 -2.31 7.18 -12.80
CA ALA A 167 -1.46 6.16 -12.22
C ALA A 167 -0.23 5.91 -13.11
N ALA A 168 0.95 5.90 -12.49
CA ALA A 168 2.20 5.58 -13.18
C ALA A 168 3.23 5.02 -12.20
N TYR A 169 4.11 4.18 -12.67
CA TYR A 169 5.24 3.68 -11.88
C TYR A 169 6.25 4.80 -11.62
N PRO A 170 6.94 4.77 -10.47
CA PRO A 170 7.95 5.78 -10.15
C PRO A 170 9.07 5.82 -11.20
N ARG A 171 9.39 6.99 -11.70
CA ARG A 171 10.41 7.17 -12.75
C ARG A 171 11.78 6.63 -12.35
N LEU A 172 12.14 6.73 -11.08
CA LEU A 172 13.39 6.20 -10.53
C LEU A 172 13.56 4.69 -10.79
N LEU A 173 12.45 3.93 -10.83
CA LEU A 173 12.45 2.47 -10.97
C LEU A 173 11.91 1.98 -12.33
N ASN A 174 11.46 2.90 -13.18
CA ASN A 174 10.78 2.58 -14.43
C ASN A 174 11.66 2.88 -15.66
N ALA A 175 12.84 2.25 -15.70
CA ALA A 175 13.80 2.47 -16.80
C ALA A 175 13.26 2.07 -18.21
N ALA A 176 12.21 1.26 -18.26
CA ALA A 176 11.60 0.79 -19.51
C ALA A 176 10.35 1.60 -19.92
N ASP A 177 10.05 2.72 -19.23
CA ASP A 177 8.85 3.54 -19.44
C ASP A 177 7.54 2.73 -19.50
N ALA A 178 7.47 1.65 -18.73
CA ALA A 178 6.29 0.81 -18.66
C ALA A 178 5.10 1.61 -18.11
N SER A 179 3.94 1.41 -18.72
CA SER A 179 2.68 1.99 -18.25
C SER A 179 1.82 0.95 -17.56
N PRO A 180 0.98 1.33 -16.56
CA PRO A 180 0.02 0.42 -15.99
C PRO A 180 -0.94 -0.14 -17.04
N ASP A 181 -1.24 -1.43 -16.95
CA ASP A 181 -2.27 -2.05 -17.77
C ASP A 181 -3.64 -1.84 -17.10
N GLU A 182 -4.40 -0.89 -17.61
CA GLU A 182 -5.72 -0.55 -17.09
C GLU A 182 -6.76 -1.68 -17.32
N ASN A 183 -6.56 -2.54 -18.33
CA ASN A 183 -7.48 -3.63 -18.64
C ASN A 183 -7.49 -4.71 -17.55
N VAL A 184 -6.38 -4.91 -16.87
CA VAL A 184 -6.30 -5.86 -15.75
C VAL A 184 -6.63 -5.23 -14.39
N GLY A 185 -6.84 -3.92 -14.34
CA GLY A 185 -7.07 -3.14 -13.13
C GLY A 185 -5.77 -2.60 -12.51
N LEU A 186 -5.82 -1.34 -12.06
CA LEU A 186 -4.64 -0.59 -11.63
C LEU A 186 -3.87 -1.29 -10.50
N ARG A 187 -4.54 -1.71 -9.41
CA ARG A 187 -3.83 -2.38 -8.30
C ARG A 187 -3.22 -3.72 -8.71
N ARG A 188 -3.91 -4.49 -9.56
CA ARG A 188 -3.35 -5.73 -10.09
C ARG A 188 -2.14 -5.45 -10.97
N SER A 189 -2.17 -4.38 -11.77
CA SER A 189 -1.02 -3.95 -12.58
C SER A 189 0.17 -3.57 -11.67
N LEU A 190 -0.08 -2.80 -10.59
CA LEU A 190 0.95 -2.48 -9.60
C LEU A 190 1.53 -3.74 -8.93
N ALA A 191 0.67 -4.68 -8.50
CA ALA A 191 1.10 -5.92 -7.87
C ALA A 191 1.98 -6.76 -8.80
N ASN A 192 1.62 -6.85 -10.08
CA ASN A 192 2.41 -7.55 -11.10
C ASN A 192 3.77 -6.88 -11.32
N TRP A 193 3.81 -5.54 -11.39
CA TRP A 193 5.05 -4.79 -11.55
C TRP A 193 5.98 -4.98 -10.34
N LEU A 194 5.47 -4.84 -9.12
CA LEU A 194 6.25 -5.03 -7.89
C LEU A 194 6.81 -6.44 -7.74
N THR A 195 6.12 -7.45 -8.25
CA THR A 195 6.53 -8.86 -8.14
C THR A 195 7.18 -9.41 -9.41
N SER A 196 7.42 -8.56 -10.40
CA SER A 196 8.15 -8.96 -11.61
C SER A 196 9.56 -9.41 -11.26
N SER A 197 10.03 -10.46 -11.94
CA SER A 197 11.42 -10.93 -11.80
C SER A 197 12.46 -9.88 -12.22
N SER A 198 12.07 -8.91 -13.02
CA SER A 198 12.91 -7.79 -13.44
C SER A 198 12.86 -6.60 -12.47
N HIS A 199 11.99 -6.62 -11.44
CA HIS A 199 11.91 -5.51 -10.49
C HIS A 199 13.19 -5.42 -9.64
N PRO A 200 13.86 -4.25 -9.59
CA PRO A 200 15.22 -4.18 -9.05
C PRO A 200 15.31 -4.34 -7.54
N LEU A 201 14.25 -4.06 -6.79
CA LEU A 201 14.31 -3.95 -5.33
C LEU A 201 13.58 -5.06 -4.57
N THR A 202 12.43 -5.52 -5.03
CA THR A 202 11.56 -6.41 -4.23
C THR A 202 12.27 -7.65 -3.68
N ALA A 203 12.98 -8.39 -4.54
CA ALA A 203 13.73 -9.57 -4.11
C ALA A 203 14.89 -9.20 -3.17
N ARG A 204 15.59 -8.12 -3.44
CA ARG A 204 16.70 -7.64 -2.60
C ARG A 204 16.23 -7.25 -1.20
N VAL A 205 15.11 -6.57 -1.11
CA VAL A 205 14.53 -6.11 0.17
C VAL A 205 14.15 -7.30 1.04
N ILE A 206 13.42 -8.28 0.51
CA ILE A 206 13.03 -9.43 1.33
C ILE A 206 14.22 -10.28 1.74
N VAL A 207 15.18 -10.52 0.84
CA VAL A 207 16.41 -11.26 1.18
C VAL A 207 17.18 -10.53 2.27
N ASN A 208 17.34 -9.21 2.18
CA ASN A 208 18.06 -8.42 3.19
C ASN A 208 17.37 -8.51 4.56
N ARG A 209 16.02 -8.46 4.61
CA ARG A 209 15.27 -8.59 5.87
C ARG A 209 15.37 -9.98 6.47
N VAL A 210 15.21 -11.03 5.67
CA VAL A 210 15.38 -12.42 6.14
C VAL A 210 16.79 -12.63 6.67
N TRP A 211 17.79 -12.16 5.93
CA TRP A 211 19.18 -12.21 6.38
C TRP A 211 19.39 -11.49 7.72
N GLN A 212 18.84 -10.29 7.86
CA GLN A 212 18.94 -9.52 9.10
C GLN A 212 18.32 -10.25 10.30
N GLN A 213 17.17 -10.91 10.11
CA GLN A 213 16.52 -11.70 11.17
C GLN A 213 17.38 -12.89 11.62
N HIS A 214 18.10 -13.54 10.70
CA HIS A 214 18.94 -14.68 11.03
C HIS A 214 20.31 -14.29 11.58
N PHE A 215 20.90 -13.19 11.11
CA PHE A 215 22.30 -12.84 11.40
C PHE A 215 22.43 -11.52 12.19
N GLY A 216 21.33 -10.90 12.58
CA GLY A 216 21.31 -9.67 13.38
C GLY A 216 21.63 -8.38 12.60
N ARG A 217 22.29 -8.48 11.43
CA ARG A 217 22.62 -7.34 10.56
C ARG A 217 22.31 -7.68 9.11
N GLY A 218 21.68 -6.76 8.39
CA GLY A 218 21.40 -6.92 6.96
C GLY A 218 22.65 -6.93 6.09
N LEU A 219 22.53 -7.48 4.88
CA LEU A 219 23.57 -7.39 3.83
C LEU A 219 23.78 -5.92 3.42
N SER A 220 22.70 -5.15 3.34
CA SER A 220 22.72 -3.70 3.31
C SER A 220 22.37 -3.18 4.70
N THR A 221 23.17 -2.27 5.23
CA THR A 221 22.99 -1.69 6.59
C THR A 221 22.01 -0.54 6.62
N THR A 222 21.67 0.01 5.48
CA THR A 222 20.61 0.99 5.28
C THR A 222 19.45 0.29 4.57
N PRO A 223 18.22 0.46 5.08
CA PRO A 223 17.03 -0.10 4.41
C PRO A 223 16.87 0.50 3.02
#